data_27178b41a93d4ce12415010e3668abea
#
_entry.id   27178b41a93d4ce12415010e3668abea
#
_cell.length_a   1.000
_cell.length_b   1.000
_cell.length_c   1.000
_cell.angle_alpha   90.00
_cell.angle_beta   90.00
_cell.angle_gamma   90.00
#
_symmetry.space_group_name_H-M   'P 1'
#
loop_
_entity.id
_entity.type
_entity.pdbx_description
1 polymer ?
#
loop_
_entity_poly.entity_id
_entity_poly.type
_entity_poly.pdbx_seq_one_letter_code
_entity_poly.pdbx_strand_id
1 'polypeptide(L)'
;MNNIKIKLSVIANSIAIFALSILSIISFYFTKDSLYQSTLYTETELLKATQISIEDFRSRNISLLNTLEKDILKLPYEALNSQDNIVNNVGAILKYYRNSGNLLAVYIGLDNGENIMSSDLSEKKNTNITINGKANNYNATTREWYKEARNSNQIYITPAYIDVVSNEYCITYSKALYKDGKFIGVLGFDVLLTSLQDRIARTPGNTFVFDHKDKVFAATNKALLDPSVDHSPVLNAYKAHGDNNFFSYKLNNEERLGACTKVFAYTACITESTDVINKPIFKAAYIQVIALIIMISISIILLYFIVSKYLSPLAAIQTGLTSFFDFINYKTKNVSTIEVKSNDEFGQISNAINENILATKRGLEQDNQAVKESVQTVSVVEGGNLTARITANPRNPQLIELKNVLNRLLDALQARVGSDMNEIQRVFNSYKSLDFTTEVKDANGAVEVTTNALGQEII
;
A
#
# COMPACT_ATOMS: atom_id res chain seq x y z
N MET A 1 -0.24 0.37 -38.66
CA MET A 1 0.62 -0.11 -37.57
C MET A 1 0.52 0.66 -36.27
N ASN A 2 0.45 1.97 -36.24
CA ASN A 2 0.23 2.75 -35.01
C ASN A 2 -1.02 2.27 -34.21
N ASN A 3 -2.04 1.81 -34.89
CA ASN A 3 -3.30 1.37 -34.28
C ASN A 3 -3.14 0.09 -33.43
N ILE A 4 -2.27 -0.86 -33.83
CA ILE A 4 -2.03 -2.10 -33.05
C ILE A 4 -1.20 -1.81 -31.79
N LYS A 5 -0.14 -0.98 -31.93
CA LYS A 5 0.70 -0.57 -30.79
C LYS A 5 -0.15 0.14 -29.73
N ILE A 6 -1.01 1.08 -30.17
CA ILE A 6 -1.89 1.82 -29.26
C ILE A 6 -2.91 0.87 -28.61
N LYS A 7 -3.57 0.01 -29.37
CA LYS A 7 -4.56 -0.95 -28.82
C LYS A 7 -3.94 -1.88 -27.78
N LEU A 8 -2.78 -2.47 -28.09
CA LEU A 8 -2.09 -3.37 -27.15
C LEU A 8 -1.63 -2.62 -25.89
N SER A 9 -1.08 -1.41 -26.06
CA SER A 9 -0.69 -0.56 -24.92
C SER A 9 -1.90 -0.18 -24.06
N VAL A 10 -3.04 0.16 -24.66
CA VAL A 10 -4.28 0.47 -23.93
C VAL A 10 -4.78 -0.74 -23.15
N ILE A 11 -4.83 -1.93 -23.76
CA ILE A 11 -5.28 -3.15 -23.07
C ILE A 11 -4.35 -3.48 -21.88
N ALA A 12 -3.03 -3.49 -22.10
CA ALA A 12 -2.06 -3.76 -21.06
C ALA A 12 -2.13 -2.75 -19.91
N ASN A 13 -2.26 -1.45 -20.24
CA ASN A 13 -2.45 -0.40 -19.23
C ASN A 13 -3.78 -0.56 -18.47
N SER A 14 -4.87 -0.92 -19.15
CA SER A 14 -6.16 -1.15 -18.47
C SER A 14 -6.07 -2.28 -17.44
N ILE A 15 -5.39 -3.37 -17.76
CA ILE A 15 -5.15 -4.48 -16.84
C ILE A 15 -4.26 -4.03 -15.67
N ALA A 16 -3.19 -3.29 -15.95
CA ALA A 16 -2.28 -2.78 -14.92
C ALA A 16 -3.00 -1.79 -13.98
N ILE A 17 -3.78 -0.86 -14.51
CA ILE A 17 -4.57 0.11 -13.74
C ILE A 17 -5.57 -0.64 -12.85
N PHE A 18 -6.28 -1.63 -13.38
CA PHE A 18 -7.23 -2.43 -12.63
C PHE A 18 -6.56 -3.17 -11.47
N ALA A 19 -5.43 -3.83 -11.72
CA ALA A 19 -4.66 -4.54 -10.69
C ALA A 19 -4.12 -3.59 -9.61
N LEU A 20 -3.55 -2.45 -10.00
CA LEU A 20 -3.05 -1.42 -9.07
C LEU A 20 -4.17 -0.81 -8.23
N SER A 21 -5.35 -0.61 -8.82
CA SER A 21 -6.52 -0.08 -8.10
C SER A 21 -7.01 -1.07 -7.04
N ILE A 22 -7.10 -2.36 -7.36
CA ILE A 22 -7.46 -3.40 -6.38
C ILE A 22 -6.45 -3.44 -5.23
N LEU A 23 -5.15 -3.47 -5.55
CA LEU A 23 -4.08 -3.46 -4.54
C LEU A 23 -4.16 -2.23 -3.64
N SER A 24 -4.42 -1.05 -4.21
CA SER A 24 -4.58 0.19 -3.44
C SER A 24 -5.79 0.14 -2.50
N ILE A 25 -6.92 -0.40 -2.95
CA ILE A 25 -8.11 -0.58 -2.12
C ILE A 25 -7.83 -1.53 -0.95
N ILE A 26 -7.23 -2.68 -1.22
CA ILE A 26 -6.86 -3.67 -0.18
C ILE A 26 -5.89 -3.03 0.82
N SER A 27 -4.86 -2.35 0.33
CA SER A 27 -3.88 -1.64 1.18
C SER A 27 -4.54 -0.57 2.05
N PHE A 28 -5.50 0.18 1.50
CA PHE A 28 -6.24 1.18 2.26
C PHE A 28 -7.04 0.55 3.41
N TYR A 29 -7.81 -0.51 3.14
CA TYR A 29 -8.57 -1.20 4.19
C TYR A 29 -7.67 -1.75 5.28
N PHE A 30 -6.54 -2.38 4.90
CA PHE A 30 -5.57 -2.89 5.86
C PHE A 30 -4.94 -1.77 6.71
N THR A 31 -4.54 -0.66 6.08
CA THR A 31 -3.97 0.50 6.79
C THR A 31 -4.99 1.14 7.73
N LYS A 32 -6.24 1.30 7.27
CA LYS A 32 -7.32 1.83 8.09
C LYS A 32 -7.56 0.96 9.34
N ASP A 33 -7.70 -0.34 9.14
CA ASP A 33 -7.93 -1.28 10.25
C ASP A 33 -6.74 -1.30 11.22
N SER A 34 -5.52 -1.37 10.71
CA SER A 34 -4.30 -1.34 11.52
C SER A 34 -4.18 -0.07 12.37
N LEU A 35 -4.45 1.10 11.80
CA LEU A 35 -4.43 2.37 12.53
C LEU A 35 -5.54 2.42 13.60
N TYR A 36 -6.73 1.96 13.26
CA TYR A 36 -7.84 1.90 14.21
C TYR A 36 -7.53 0.98 15.38
N GLN A 37 -7.09 -0.25 15.13
CA GLN A 37 -6.72 -1.21 16.18
C GLN A 37 -5.54 -0.70 17.03
N SER A 38 -4.55 -0.06 16.42
CA SER A 38 -3.44 0.55 17.15
C SER A 38 -3.92 1.66 18.10
N THR A 39 -4.91 2.45 17.68
CA THR A 39 -5.49 3.48 18.55
C THR A 39 -6.25 2.83 19.71
N LEU A 40 -7.12 1.85 19.43
CA LEU A 40 -7.83 1.13 20.50
C LEU A 40 -6.87 0.51 21.52
N TYR A 41 -5.79 -0.09 21.05
CA TYR A 41 -4.76 -0.65 21.92
C TYR A 41 -4.11 0.44 22.81
N THR A 42 -3.74 1.58 22.22
CA THR A 42 -3.16 2.70 22.97
C THR A 42 -4.12 3.22 24.02
N GLU A 43 -5.37 3.44 23.66
CA GLU A 43 -6.39 3.90 24.61
C GLU A 43 -6.64 2.87 25.72
N THR A 44 -6.66 1.58 25.42
CA THR A 44 -6.77 0.51 26.42
C THR A 44 -5.61 0.56 27.43
N GLU A 45 -4.38 0.73 26.98
CA GLU A 45 -3.23 0.84 27.87
C GLU A 45 -3.25 2.12 28.71
N LEU A 46 -3.77 3.23 28.19
CA LEU A 46 -3.99 4.46 28.95
C LEU A 46 -5.04 4.28 30.05
N LEU A 47 -6.15 3.62 29.73
CA LEU A 47 -7.19 3.30 30.71
C LEU A 47 -6.64 2.42 31.85
N LYS A 48 -5.88 1.40 31.49
CA LYS A 48 -5.21 0.50 32.42
C LYS A 48 -4.16 1.21 33.29
N ALA A 49 -3.36 2.12 32.70
CA ALA A 49 -2.40 2.94 33.44
C ALA A 49 -3.12 3.84 34.47
N THR A 50 -4.28 4.37 34.10
CA THR A 50 -5.13 5.17 34.99
C THR A 50 -5.68 4.29 36.12
N GLN A 51 -6.18 3.11 35.82
CA GLN A 51 -6.63 2.12 36.82
C GLN A 51 -5.51 1.81 37.82
N ILE A 52 -4.33 1.47 37.34
CA ILE A 52 -3.15 1.18 38.18
C ILE A 52 -2.80 2.39 39.07
N SER A 53 -2.90 3.61 38.52
CA SER A 53 -2.62 4.84 39.29
C SER A 53 -3.60 5.03 40.47
N ILE A 54 -4.87 4.74 40.26
CA ILE A 54 -5.90 4.79 41.31
C ILE A 54 -5.69 3.67 42.32
N GLU A 55 -5.41 2.45 41.89
CA GLU A 55 -5.15 1.30 42.75
C GLU A 55 -3.90 1.51 43.62
N ASP A 56 -2.83 2.04 43.04
CA ASP A 56 -1.59 2.37 43.74
C ASP A 56 -1.81 3.49 44.78
N PHE A 57 -2.53 4.56 44.38
CA PHE A 57 -2.93 5.60 45.32
C PHE A 57 -3.69 5.07 46.52
N ARG A 58 -4.71 4.23 46.28
CA ARG A 58 -5.51 3.60 47.33
C ARG A 58 -4.68 2.68 48.22
N SER A 59 -3.87 1.81 47.62
CA SER A 59 -3.07 0.80 48.33
C SER A 59 -2.01 1.44 49.21
N ARG A 60 -1.37 2.52 48.75
CA ARG A 60 -0.41 3.29 49.58
C ARG A 60 -1.07 3.91 50.79
N ASN A 61 -2.24 4.50 50.64
CA ASN A 61 -2.94 5.13 51.75
C ASN A 61 -3.46 4.07 52.77
N ILE A 62 -3.96 2.91 52.29
CA ILE A 62 -4.30 1.79 53.15
C ILE A 62 -3.08 1.28 53.92
N SER A 63 -1.95 1.11 53.24
CA SER A 63 -0.69 0.69 53.89
C SER A 63 -0.22 1.68 54.93
N LEU A 64 -0.35 2.99 54.63
CA LEU A 64 0.01 4.07 55.53
C LEU A 64 -0.86 4.05 56.80
N LEU A 65 -2.18 3.88 56.67
CA LEU A 65 -3.11 3.79 57.79
C LEU A 65 -2.81 2.57 58.70
N ASN A 66 -2.56 1.41 58.08
CA ASN A 66 -2.21 0.19 58.82
C ASN A 66 -0.85 0.33 59.54
N THR A 67 0.11 1.04 58.94
CA THR A 67 1.41 1.29 59.58
C THR A 67 1.26 2.25 60.76
N LEU A 68 0.50 3.31 60.59
CA LEU A 68 0.18 4.26 61.66
C LEU A 68 -0.56 3.58 62.84
N GLU A 69 -1.59 2.77 62.53
CA GLU A 69 -2.28 1.94 63.51
C GLU A 69 -1.28 1.09 64.29
N LYS A 70 -0.42 0.36 63.59
CA LYS A 70 0.58 -0.53 64.15
C LYS A 70 1.55 0.19 65.09
N ASP A 71 1.99 1.40 64.73
CA ASP A 71 2.90 2.18 65.56
C ASP A 71 2.21 2.72 66.80
N ILE A 72 0.96 3.17 66.72
CA ILE A 72 0.17 3.57 67.86
C ILE A 72 -0.05 2.37 68.83
N LEU A 73 -0.38 1.22 68.30
CA LEU A 73 -0.65 0.01 69.09
C LEU A 73 0.61 -0.62 69.74
N LYS A 74 1.83 -0.16 69.41
CA LYS A 74 3.04 -0.50 70.16
C LYS A 74 3.03 0.12 71.60
N LEU A 75 2.31 1.23 71.73
CA LEU A 75 2.17 1.87 73.03
C LEU A 75 1.35 0.97 74.05
N PRO A 76 1.63 1.00 75.36
CA PRO A 76 0.80 0.30 76.32
C PRO A 76 -0.60 0.90 76.41
N TYR A 77 -1.57 0.14 76.85
CA TYR A 77 -2.97 0.59 77.00
C TYR A 77 -3.08 1.91 77.79
N GLU A 78 -2.26 2.04 78.84
CA GLU A 78 -2.24 3.19 79.78
C GLU A 78 -1.91 4.50 78.99
N ALA A 79 -1.14 4.44 77.90
CA ALA A 79 -0.84 5.55 77.05
C ALA A 79 -1.98 5.95 76.09
N LEU A 80 -3.04 5.11 76.02
CA LEU A 80 -4.15 5.25 75.07
C LEU A 80 -5.52 5.34 75.75
N ASN A 81 -5.61 5.18 77.05
CA ASN A 81 -6.87 4.97 77.79
C ASN A 81 -7.60 6.27 78.14
N SER A 82 -7.03 7.45 77.87
CA SER A 82 -7.65 8.74 78.08
C SER A 82 -7.22 9.72 77.04
N GLN A 83 -8.00 10.81 76.87
CA GLN A 83 -7.68 11.89 75.93
C GLN A 83 -6.34 12.51 76.20
N ASP A 84 -6.01 12.86 77.46
CA ASP A 84 -4.73 13.45 77.84
C ASP A 84 -3.55 12.55 77.55
N ASN A 85 -3.71 11.25 77.78
CA ASN A 85 -2.70 10.23 77.50
C ASN A 85 -2.49 10.11 75.94
N ILE A 86 -3.54 10.13 75.17
CA ILE A 86 -3.43 10.14 73.70
C ILE A 86 -2.74 11.43 73.21
N VAL A 87 -3.13 12.57 73.70
CA VAL A 87 -2.48 13.87 73.39
C VAL A 87 -0.97 13.83 73.67
N ASN A 88 -0.58 13.34 74.84
CA ASN A 88 0.82 13.33 75.26
C ASN A 88 1.68 12.27 74.54
N ASN A 89 1.12 11.09 74.29
CA ASN A 89 1.90 9.95 73.81
C ASN A 89 1.75 9.73 72.27
N VAL A 90 0.63 10.12 71.68
CA VAL A 90 0.34 9.87 70.26
C VAL A 90 0.50 11.13 69.38
N GLY A 91 0.38 12.32 69.95
CA GLY A 91 0.39 13.57 69.22
C GLY A 91 1.62 13.76 68.32
N ALA A 92 2.80 13.37 68.77
CA ALA A 92 4.02 13.40 67.98
C ALA A 92 3.99 12.39 66.80
N ILE A 93 3.38 11.22 67.00
CA ILE A 93 3.21 10.20 65.99
C ILE A 93 2.27 10.73 64.88
N LEU A 94 1.14 11.32 65.25
CA LEU A 94 0.18 11.89 64.30
C LEU A 94 0.86 12.95 63.44
N LYS A 95 1.64 13.84 64.03
CA LYS A 95 2.39 14.88 63.33
C LYS A 95 3.42 14.29 62.38
N TYR A 96 4.16 13.27 62.81
CA TYR A 96 5.15 12.61 62.00
C TYR A 96 4.51 12.02 60.72
N TYR A 97 3.41 11.25 60.88
CA TYR A 97 2.71 10.63 59.76
C TYR A 97 2.05 11.67 58.86
N ARG A 98 1.51 12.77 59.40
CA ARG A 98 0.99 13.85 58.59
C ARG A 98 2.06 14.42 57.66
N ASN A 99 3.24 14.73 58.22
CA ASN A 99 4.31 15.35 57.44
C ASN A 99 4.97 14.38 56.45
N SER A 100 5.27 13.15 56.91
CA SER A 100 5.90 12.14 56.02
C SER A 100 4.97 11.61 54.96
N GLY A 101 3.66 11.54 55.23
CA GLY A 101 2.62 11.11 54.28
C GLY A 101 2.09 12.23 53.39
N ASN A 102 2.51 13.49 53.59
CA ASN A 102 1.94 14.67 52.93
C ASN A 102 0.39 14.68 53.02
N LEU A 103 -0.11 14.46 54.27
CA LEU A 103 -1.52 14.38 54.56
C LEU A 103 -2.07 15.74 55.02
N LEU A 104 -3.32 16.02 54.68
CA LEU A 104 -4.03 17.24 55.10
C LEU A 104 -4.17 17.24 56.63
N ALA A 105 -4.65 16.14 57.18
CA ALA A 105 -4.81 15.96 58.64
C ALA A 105 -4.63 14.48 59.01
N VAL A 106 -4.19 14.20 60.23
CA VAL A 106 -4.15 12.88 60.85
C VAL A 106 -4.73 12.99 62.24
N TYR A 107 -5.66 12.11 62.61
CA TYR A 107 -6.45 12.30 63.82
C TYR A 107 -6.98 11.01 64.42
N ILE A 108 -7.37 11.09 65.71
CA ILE A 108 -8.14 10.08 66.42
C ILE A 108 -9.42 10.75 66.95
N GLY A 109 -10.59 10.28 66.45
CA GLY A 109 -11.88 10.65 67.02
C GLY A 109 -12.24 9.78 68.20
N LEU A 110 -12.69 10.38 69.27
CA LEU A 110 -13.04 9.70 70.53
C LEU A 110 -14.54 9.55 70.68
N ASP A 111 -14.97 8.64 71.55
CA ASP A 111 -16.39 8.40 71.87
C ASP A 111 -17.09 9.60 72.53
N ASN A 112 -16.35 10.49 73.20
CA ASN A 112 -16.87 11.73 73.74
C ASN A 112 -17.17 12.81 72.66
N GLY A 113 -16.91 12.50 71.40
CA GLY A 113 -17.12 13.40 70.25
C GLY A 113 -15.93 14.32 69.92
N GLU A 114 -14.87 14.27 70.70
CA GLU A 114 -13.67 15.04 70.44
C GLU A 114 -12.76 14.39 69.43
N ASN A 115 -11.98 15.19 68.72
CA ASN A 115 -11.05 14.76 67.67
C ASN A 115 -9.65 15.32 67.94
N ILE A 116 -8.72 14.45 68.30
CA ILE A 116 -7.32 14.79 68.51
C ILE A 116 -6.65 14.78 67.16
N MET A 117 -6.21 15.95 66.64
CA MET A 117 -5.84 16.09 65.24
C MET A 117 -4.52 16.85 65.08
N SER A 118 -3.62 16.29 64.25
CA SER A 118 -2.53 17.02 63.63
C SER A 118 -2.97 17.56 62.27
N SER A 119 -2.90 18.88 62.12
CA SER A 119 -3.34 19.59 60.91
C SER A 119 -2.55 20.91 60.74
N ASP A 120 -2.80 21.64 59.66
CA ASP A 120 -2.24 23.01 59.50
C ASP A 120 -2.57 23.94 60.63
N LEU A 121 -3.71 23.77 61.26
CA LEU A 121 -4.10 24.56 62.43
C LEU A 121 -3.18 24.26 63.63
N SER A 122 -2.80 23.00 63.86
CA SER A 122 -1.85 22.61 64.89
C SER A 122 -0.45 23.21 64.63
N GLU A 123 -0.07 23.22 63.35
CA GLU A 123 1.20 23.79 62.94
C GLU A 123 1.26 25.32 63.11
N LYS A 124 0.21 26.02 62.74
CA LYS A 124 0.06 27.45 62.96
C LYS A 124 0.11 27.84 64.44
N LYS A 125 -0.36 26.95 65.33
CA LYS A 125 -0.30 27.12 66.78
C LYS A 125 1.02 26.61 67.39
N ASN A 126 1.95 26.14 66.59
CA ASN A 126 3.20 25.54 66.99
C ASN A 126 3.04 24.40 68.01
N THR A 127 2.01 23.56 67.80
CA THR A 127 1.70 22.37 68.59
C THR A 127 1.75 21.10 67.75
N ASN A 128 1.88 19.91 68.35
CA ASN A 128 1.83 18.69 67.59
C ASN A 128 0.40 18.40 67.13
N ILE A 129 -0.57 18.76 67.98
CA ILE A 129 -2.00 18.51 67.70
C ILE A 129 -2.89 19.66 68.15
N THR A 130 -4.12 19.67 67.70
CA THR A 130 -5.23 20.43 68.25
C THR A 130 -6.37 19.49 68.60
N ILE A 131 -7.25 19.91 69.55
CA ILE A 131 -8.46 19.17 69.88
C ILE A 131 -9.64 19.93 69.26
N ASN A 132 -10.43 19.24 68.47
CA ASN A 132 -11.69 19.72 67.96
C ASN A 132 -12.84 18.98 68.63
N GLY A 133 -13.79 19.71 69.21
CA GLY A 133 -14.91 19.15 69.97
C GLY A 133 -16.03 20.17 70.14
N LYS A 134 -16.84 20.01 71.18
CA LYS A 134 -17.98 20.88 71.45
C LYS A 134 -17.63 22.38 71.46
N ALA A 135 -16.41 22.72 71.97
CA ALA A 135 -15.96 24.10 71.99
C ALA A 135 -15.86 24.76 70.57
N ASN A 136 -15.68 23.97 69.54
CA ASN A 136 -15.59 24.38 68.15
C ASN A 136 -16.83 23.96 67.33
N ASN A 137 -17.92 23.62 67.99
CA ASN A 137 -19.15 23.15 67.39
C ASN A 137 -18.92 21.87 66.52
N TYR A 138 -18.00 20.98 66.95
CA TYR A 138 -17.63 19.79 66.25
C TYR A 138 -17.94 18.54 67.08
N ASN A 139 -18.39 17.49 66.43
CA ASN A 139 -18.59 16.18 67.06
C ASN A 139 -18.13 15.08 66.10
N ALA A 140 -17.04 14.39 66.41
CA ALA A 140 -16.47 13.32 65.61
C ALA A 140 -17.46 12.17 65.40
N THR A 141 -18.22 11.80 66.44
CA THR A 141 -19.15 10.64 66.40
C THR A 141 -20.32 10.81 65.43
N THR A 142 -20.59 12.04 64.99
CA THR A 142 -21.64 12.32 64.01
C THR A 142 -21.15 12.22 62.58
N ARG A 143 -19.82 12.16 62.36
CA ARG A 143 -19.19 12.16 61.05
C ARG A 143 -19.25 10.77 60.42
N GLU A 144 -19.43 10.71 59.08
CA GLU A 144 -19.52 9.48 58.32
C GLU A 144 -18.27 8.60 58.48
N TRP A 145 -17.07 9.17 58.38
CA TRP A 145 -15.79 8.45 58.55
C TRP A 145 -15.70 7.74 59.92
N TYR A 146 -16.25 8.34 60.98
CA TYR A 146 -16.27 7.75 62.30
C TYR A 146 -17.29 6.62 62.41
N LYS A 147 -18.53 6.85 61.98
CA LYS A 147 -19.64 5.90 62.09
C LYS A 147 -19.36 4.63 61.32
N GLU A 148 -18.97 4.77 60.06
CA GLU A 148 -18.76 3.63 59.18
C GLU A 148 -17.54 2.80 59.58
N ALA A 149 -16.41 3.42 59.94
CA ALA A 149 -15.25 2.71 60.45
C ALA A 149 -15.52 2.01 61.81
N ARG A 150 -16.28 2.66 62.71
CA ARG A 150 -16.67 2.08 63.99
C ARG A 150 -17.56 0.86 63.84
N ASN A 151 -18.50 0.88 62.90
CA ASN A 151 -19.49 -0.15 62.67
C ASN A 151 -18.91 -1.37 61.93
N SER A 152 -18.06 -1.14 60.94
CA SER A 152 -17.54 -2.20 60.08
C SER A 152 -16.29 -2.90 60.60
N ASN A 153 -15.57 -2.29 61.55
CA ASN A 153 -14.24 -2.72 61.99
C ASN A 153 -13.22 -2.94 60.86
N GLN A 154 -13.49 -2.34 59.72
CA GLN A 154 -12.62 -2.33 58.51
C GLN A 154 -12.18 -0.91 58.19
N ILE A 155 -11.24 -0.80 57.27
CA ILE A 155 -10.88 0.52 56.72
C ILE A 155 -12.05 1.03 55.90
N TYR A 156 -12.58 2.16 56.35
CA TYR A 156 -13.59 2.91 55.59
C TYR A 156 -12.90 4.05 54.84
N ILE A 157 -13.30 4.23 53.59
CA ILE A 157 -12.84 5.28 52.71
C ILE A 157 -14.04 6.12 52.32
N THR A 158 -14.03 7.40 52.70
CA THR A 158 -15.16 8.28 52.36
C THR A 158 -15.24 8.55 50.86
N PRO A 159 -16.43 8.92 50.37
CA PRO A 159 -16.52 9.67 49.13
C PRO A 159 -15.63 10.92 49.14
N ALA A 160 -15.28 11.39 47.96
CA ALA A 160 -14.60 12.66 47.84
C ALA A 160 -15.50 13.82 48.32
N TYR A 161 -14.97 14.67 49.21
CA TYR A 161 -15.67 15.85 49.71
C TYR A 161 -14.75 17.06 49.74
N ILE A 162 -15.34 18.25 49.88
CA ILE A 162 -14.57 19.48 50.01
C ILE A 162 -14.27 19.68 51.49
N ASP A 163 -13.00 19.71 51.85
CA ASP A 163 -12.57 20.04 53.21
C ASP A 163 -12.90 21.50 53.55
N VAL A 164 -13.55 21.68 54.67
CA VAL A 164 -14.05 23.00 55.11
C VAL A 164 -12.89 24.01 55.40
N VAL A 165 -11.72 23.51 55.74
CA VAL A 165 -10.56 24.32 56.11
C VAL A 165 -9.71 24.68 54.90
N SER A 166 -9.36 23.71 54.06
CA SER A 166 -8.51 23.90 52.91
C SER A 166 -9.29 24.33 51.67
N ASN A 167 -10.61 24.10 51.62
CA ASN A 167 -11.47 24.26 50.46
C ASN A 167 -11.02 23.43 49.24
N GLU A 168 -10.30 22.31 49.52
CA GLU A 168 -9.83 21.38 48.51
C GLU A 168 -10.54 20.04 48.60
N TYR A 169 -10.62 19.31 47.48
CA TYR A 169 -11.16 17.95 47.50
C TYR A 169 -10.24 17.01 48.24
N CYS A 170 -10.81 16.28 49.23
CA CYS A 170 -10.11 15.28 50.00
C CYS A 170 -10.94 13.99 50.18
N ILE A 171 -10.25 12.94 50.59
CA ILE A 171 -10.81 11.63 50.95
C ILE A 171 -10.27 11.29 52.32
N THR A 172 -11.13 10.81 53.20
CA THR A 172 -10.72 10.26 54.51
C THR A 172 -10.55 8.77 54.43
N TYR A 173 -9.42 8.28 54.95
CA TYR A 173 -9.19 6.88 55.28
C TYR A 173 -9.31 6.73 56.79
N SER A 174 -10.21 5.87 57.26
CA SER A 174 -10.47 5.71 58.69
C SER A 174 -10.62 4.24 59.09
N LYS A 175 -10.27 3.94 60.33
CA LYS A 175 -10.33 2.60 60.93
C LYS A 175 -10.56 2.67 62.42
N ALA A 176 -11.43 1.80 62.96
CA ALA A 176 -11.60 1.68 64.40
C ALA A 176 -10.31 1.14 65.07
N LEU A 177 -9.87 1.79 66.13
CA LEU A 177 -8.66 1.46 66.85
C LEU A 177 -9.02 0.73 68.16
N TYR A 178 -8.49 -0.48 68.32
CA TYR A 178 -8.68 -1.31 69.55
C TYR A 178 -7.33 -1.69 70.12
N LYS A 179 -7.21 -1.63 71.45
CA LYS A 179 -6.06 -2.15 72.15
C LYS A 179 -6.55 -3.13 73.27
N ASP A 180 -6.07 -4.38 73.28
CA ASP A 180 -6.43 -5.40 74.18
C ASP A 180 -7.97 -5.61 74.30
N GLY A 181 -8.66 -5.59 73.19
CA GLY A 181 -10.10 -5.71 73.00
C GLY A 181 -10.91 -4.45 73.40
N LYS A 182 -10.26 -3.41 73.89
CA LYS A 182 -10.92 -2.16 74.30
C LYS A 182 -10.84 -1.17 73.17
N PHE A 183 -11.96 -0.48 72.89
CA PHE A 183 -12.03 0.57 71.91
C PHE A 183 -11.31 1.82 72.43
N ILE A 184 -10.42 2.38 71.56
CA ILE A 184 -9.66 3.60 71.86
C ILE A 184 -10.30 4.80 71.13
N GLY A 185 -10.70 4.61 69.90
CA GLY A 185 -11.24 5.67 69.06
C GLY A 185 -11.29 5.22 67.59
N VAL A 186 -11.55 6.13 66.72
CA VAL A 186 -11.42 5.93 65.26
C VAL A 186 -10.24 6.72 64.77
N LEU A 187 -9.20 6.02 64.28
CA LEU A 187 -8.04 6.57 63.62
C LEU A 187 -8.44 7.00 62.19
N GLY A 188 -8.00 8.16 61.76
CA GLY A 188 -8.25 8.62 60.42
C GLY A 188 -7.20 9.61 59.91
N PHE A 189 -7.14 9.75 58.64
CA PHE A 189 -6.42 10.85 58.00
C PHE A 189 -7.08 11.27 56.69
N ASP A 190 -6.87 12.53 56.33
CA ASP A 190 -7.38 13.14 55.15
C ASP A 190 -6.27 13.28 54.12
N VAL A 191 -6.54 12.79 52.89
CA VAL A 191 -5.64 12.88 51.74
C VAL A 191 -6.23 13.82 50.74
N LEU A 192 -5.46 14.82 50.28
CA LEU A 192 -5.86 15.69 49.19
C LEU A 192 -5.88 14.93 47.88
N LEU A 193 -6.94 15.10 47.14
CA LEU A 193 -7.06 14.52 45.78
C LEU A 193 -6.15 15.17 44.76
N THR A 194 -5.55 16.33 45.07
CA THR A 194 -4.53 16.96 44.23
C THR A 194 -3.37 16.02 43.91
N SER A 195 -2.99 15.15 44.87
CA SER A 195 -1.93 14.14 44.67
C SER A 195 -2.32 13.07 43.63
N LEU A 196 -3.56 12.68 43.57
CA LEU A 196 -4.09 11.80 42.51
C LEU A 196 -4.27 12.60 41.21
N GLN A 197 -4.81 13.81 41.29
CA GLN A 197 -4.94 14.72 40.14
C GLN A 197 -3.59 14.97 39.45
N ASP A 198 -2.52 15.22 40.21
CA ASP A 198 -1.18 15.46 39.63
C ASP A 198 -0.59 14.21 38.95
N ARG A 199 -0.96 13.02 39.40
CA ARG A 199 -0.59 11.76 38.73
C ARG A 199 -1.38 11.59 37.44
N ILE A 200 -2.70 11.76 37.48
CA ILE A 200 -3.57 11.66 36.31
C ILE A 200 -3.17 12.73 35.26
N ALA A 201 -2.87 13.96 35.69
CA ALA A 201 -2.46 15.02 34.79
C ALA A 201 -1.16 14.74 34.01
N ARG A 202 -0.35 13.78 34.46
CA ARG A 202 0.88 13.34 33.77
C ARG A 202 0.67 12.17 32.83
N THR A 203 -0.49 11.53 32.85
CA THR A 203 -0.80 10.48 31.87
C THR A 203 -1.07 11.12 30.50
N PRO A 204 -0.57 10.57 29.40
CA PRO A 204 -0.93 11.06 28.07
C PRO A 204 -2.40 10.76 27.78
N GLY A 205 -2.97 11.48 26.80
CA GLY A 205 -4.37 11.31 26.40
C GLY A 205 -5.36 12.16 27.23
N ASN A 206 -6.63 11.94 27.02
CA ASN A 206 -7.73 12.64 27.70
C ASN A 206 -8.41 11.68 28.69
N THR A 207 -7.89 11.64 29.91
CA THR A 207 -8.39 10.80 30.99
C THR A 207 -9.09 11.62 32.06
N PHE A 208 -10.16 11.11 32.62
CA PHE A 208 -10.83 11.69 33.76
C PHE A 208 -11.45 10.62 34.66
N VAL A 209 -11.60 10.96 35.93
CA VAL A 209 -12.05 10.03 36.96
C VAL A 209 -13.26 10.60 37.67
N PHE A 210 -14.32 9.82 37.73
CA PHE A 210 -15.56 10.11 38.45
C PHE A 210 -15.54 9.52 39.84
N ASP A 211 -16.16 10.21 40.78
CA ASP A 211 -16.52 9.64 42.09
C ASP A 211 -17.80 8.81 42.01
N HIS A 212 -18.23 8.25 43.15
CA HIS A 212 -19.44 7.44 43.25
C HIS A 212 -20.75 8.26 43.05
N LYS A 213 -20.66 9.60 42.97
CA LYS A 213 -21.78 10.51 42.65
C LYS A 213 -21.71 10.99 41.20
N ASP A 214 -20.94 10.30 40.37
CA ASP A 214 -20.75 10.66 38.93
C ASP A 214 -20.12 12.05 38.73
N LYS A 215 -19.36 12.57 39.72
CA LYS A 215 -18.70 13.87 39.63
C LYS A 215 -17.21 13.67 39.29
N VAL A 216 -16.73 14.43 38.28
CA VAL A 216 -15.31 14.42 37.92
C VAL A 216 -14.50 15.13 39.01
N PHE A 217 -13.46 14.46 39.51
CA PHE A 217 -12.55 15.02 40.50
C PHE A 217 -11.08 14.97 40.11
N ALA A 218 -10.72 14.20 39.10
CA ALA A 218 -9.36 14.17 38.52
C ALA A 218 -9.44 14.04 37.00
N ALA A 219 -8.58 14.76 36.29
CA ALA A 219 -8.49 14.72 34.85
C ALA A 219 -7.10 15.10 34.34
N THR A 220 -6.70 14.59 33.18
CA THR A 220 -5.48 15.02 32.47
C THR A 220 -5.60 16.46 32.03
N ASN A 221 -6.77 16.86 31.52
CA ASN A 221 -7.07 18.25 31.19
C ASN A 221 -7.89 18.86 32.34
N LYS A 222 -7.29 19.82 33.06
CA LYS A 222 -7.94 20.49 34.20
C LYS A 222 -9.23 21.24 33.79
N ALA A 223 -9.41 21.63 32.55
CA ALA A 223 -10.65 22.21 32.07
C ALA A 223 -11.86 21.26 32.20
N LEU A 224 -11.62 19.95 32.21
CA LEU A 224 -12.67 18.94 32.42
C LEU A 224 -13.15 18.89 33.89
N LEU A 225 -12.45 19.52 34.82
CA LEU A 225 -12.85 19.64 36.25
C LEU A 225 -13.86 20.78 36.46
N ASP A 226 -14.09 21.61 35.47
CA ASP A 226 -15.06 22.69 35.56
C ASP A 226 -16.47 22.12 35.75
N PRO A 227 -17.21 22.52 36.80
CA PRO A 227 -18.56 22.02 37.05
C PRO A 227 -19.58 22.33 35.93
N SER A 228 -19.27 23.25 35.02
CA SER A 228 -20.11 23.57 33.87
C SER A 228 -20.00 22.57 32.73
N VAL A 229 -18.97 21.70 32.74
CA VAL A 229 -18.79 20.66 31.71
C VAL A 229 -19.79 19.52 31.97
N ASP A 230 -20.65 19.28 31.01
CA ASP A 230 -21.59 18.17 31.05
C ASP A 230 -20.92 16.84 30.66
N HIS A 231 -20.68 15.99 31.63
CA HIS A 231 -20.14 14.64 31.44
C HIS A 231 -21.21 13.55 31.29
N SER A 232 -22.50 13.90 31.32
CA SER A 232 -23.58 12.93 31.21
C SER A 232 -23.54 12.09 29.93
N PRO A 233 -23.14 12.61 28.75
CA PRO A 233 -23.09 11.81 27.52
C PRO A 233 -22.14 10.62 27.64
N VAL A 234 -20.94 10.79 28.21
CA VAL A 234 -19.98 9.70 28.35
C VAL A 234 -20.44 8.70 29.41
N LEU A 235 -21.02 9.16 30.53
CA LEU A 235 -21.55 8.27 31.57
C LEU A 235 -22.72 7.43 31.07
N ASN A 236 -23.62 8.01 30.31
CA ASN A 236 -24.75 7.29 29.71
C ASN A 236 -24.27 6.23 28.72
N ALA A 237 -23.29 6.57 27.88
CA ALA A 237 -22.68 5.63 26.96
C ALA A 237 -21.94 4.50 27.71
N TYR A 238 -21.20 4.83 28.76
CA TYR A 238 -20.57 3.82 29.62
C TYR A 238 -21.59 2.88 30.28
N LYS A 239 -22.68 3.42 30.87
CA LYS A 239 -23.73 2.60 31.48
C LYS A 239 -24.40 1.64 30.48
N ALA A 240 -24.44 2.01 29.20
CA ALA A 240 -24.98 1.17 28.13
C ALA A 240 -24.03 0.06 27.66
N HIS A 241 -22.71 0.30 27.70
CA HIS A 241 -21.70 -0.60 27.10
C HIS A 241 -20.91 -1.40 28.14
N GLY A 242 -20.79 -0.89 29.38
CA GLY A 242 -20.07 -1.55 30.48
C GLY A 242 -18.57 -1.35 30.47
N ASP A 243 -17.89 -2.00 31.43
CA ASP A 243 -16.46 -1.86 31.69
C ASP A 243 -15.60 -2.33 30.52
N ASN A 244 -14.56 -1.56 30.23
CA ASN A 244 -13.51 -1.85 29.24
C ASN A 244 -14.01 -1.98 27.77
N ASN A 245 -15.25 -1.62 27.49
CA ASN A 245 -15.79 -1.59 26.15
C ASN A 245 -15.67 -0.18 25.57
N PHE A 246 -15.26 -0.12 24.29
CA PHE A 246 -15.26 1.14 23.55
C PHE A 246 -16.66 1.50 23.08
N PHE A 247 -16.97 2.78 23.16
CA PHE A 247 -18.24 3.34 22.72
C PHE A 247 -18.03 4.71 22.07
N SER A 248 -18.90 5.04 21.12
CA SER A 248 -18.95 6.38 20.55
C SER A 248 -20.02 7.21 21.25
N TYR A 249 -19.74 8.49 21.47
CA TYR A 249 -20.67 9.46 22.03
C TYR A 249 -20.43 10.86 21.45
N LYS A 250 -21.37 11.75 21.63
CA LYS A 250 -21.24 13.14 21.19
C LYS A 250 -21.11 14.08 22.36
N LEU A 251 -20.09 14.96 22.29
CA LEU A 251 -19.90 16.05 23.24
C LEU A 251 -19.72 17.35 22.44
N ASN A 252 -20.53 18.35 22.71
CA ASN A 252 -20.51 19.64 21.99
C ASN A 252 -20.52 19.50 20.46
N ASN A 253 -21.34 18.63 19.92
CA ASN A 253 -21.42 18.29 18.49
C ASN A 253 -20.19 17.57 17.90
N GLU A 254 -19.17 17.28 18.70
CA GLU A 254 -17.99 16.51 18.32
C GLU A 254 -18.23 15.02 18.62
N GLU A 255 -17.95 14.16 17.65
CA GLU A 255 -18.00 12.72 17.83
C GLU A 255 -16.71 12.24 18.49
N ARG A 256 -16.84 11.48 19.58
CA ARG A 256 -15.73 11.03 20.40
C ARG A 256 -15.82 9.52 20.63
N LEU A 257 -14.65 8.91 20.73
CA LEU A 257 -14.49 7.52 21.21
C LEU A 257 -14.17 7.58 22.70
N GLY A 258 -14.79 6.73 23.48
CA GLY A 258 -14.52 6.60 24.91
C GLY A 258 -14.49 5.14 25.35
N ALA A 259 -13.84 4.89 26.46
CA ALA A 259 -13.94 3.65 27.22
C ALA A 259 -13.80 3.96 28.71
N CYS A 260 -14.55 3.27 29.54
CA CYS A 260 -14.47 3.44 30.99
C CYS A 260 -14.29 2.09 31.70
N THR A 261 -13.76 2.17 32.90
CA THR A 261 -13.65 1.00 33.81
C THR A 261 -13.94 1.41 35.23
N LYS A 262 -14.57 0.54 35.98
CA LYS A 262 -14.81 0.74 37.40
C LYS A 262 -13.58 0.35 38.19
N VAL A 263 -13.11 1.24 39.06
CA VAL A 263 -11.97 1.03 39.93
C VAL A 263 -12.39 1.35 41.36
N PHE A 264 -12.82 0.31 42.11
CA PHE A 264 -13.44 0.44 43.42
C PHE A 264 -14.71 1.31 43.42
N ALA A 265 -14.69 2.45 44.10
CA ALA A 265 -15.78 3.42 44.12
C ALA A 265 -15.71 4.47 43.01
N TYR A 266 -14.68 4.41 42.17
CA TYR A 266 -14.43 5.38 41.11
C TYR A 266 -14.71 4.78 39.74
N THR A 267 -14.96 5.65 38.78
CA THR A 267 -15.03 5.27 37.37
C THR A 267 -13.95 6.06 36.60
N ALA A 268 -12.98 5.37 36.08
CA ALA A 268 -11.95 5.94 35.23
C ALA A 268 -12.40 5.87 33.77
N CYS A 269 -12.33 6.97 33.06
CA CYS A 269 -12.68 7.05 31.66
C CYS A 269 -11.52 7.67 30.85
N ILE A 270 -11.33 7.16 29.66
CA ILE A 270 -10.54 7.81 28.60
C ILE A 270 -11.50 8.29 27.51
N THR A 271 -11.11 9.32 26.83
CA THR A 271 -11.87 9.83 25.69
C THR A 271 -10.96 10.46 24.65
N GLU A 272 -11.22 10.16 23.40
CA GLU A 272 -10.49 10.77 22.29
C GLU A 272 -11.42 11.25 21.20
N SER A 273 -11.07 12.36 20.55
CA SER A 273 -11.83 12.84 19.39
C SER A 273 -11.68 11.86 18.23
N THR A 274 -12.78 11.55 17.54
CA THR A 274 -12.72 10.74 16.32
C THR A 274 -11.87 11.39 15.23
N ASP A 275 -11.69 12.69 15.29
CA ASP A 275 -10.78 13.43 14.40
C ASP A 275 -9.31 12.99 14.56
N VAL A 276 -8.88 12.72 15.79
CA VAL A 276 -7.51 12.25 16.07
C VAL A 276 -7.29 10.87 15.45
N ILE A 277 -8.33 10.04 15.40
CA ILE A 277 -8.30 8.72 14.76
C ILE A 277 -8.37 8.86 13.24
N ASN A 278 -9.25 9.72 12.73
CA ASN A 278 -9.53 9.85 11.31
C ASN A 278 -8.44 10.61 10.55
N LYS A 279 -7.82 11.64 11.14
CA LYS A 279 -6.76 12.43 10.47
C LYS A 279 -5.58 11.60 9.97
N PRO A 280 -4.98 10.67 10.73
CA PRO A 280 -3.94 9.78 10.22
C PRO A 280 -4.44 8.88 9.08
N ILE A 281 -5.68 8.39 9.17
CA ILE A 281 -6.31 7.54 8.14
C ILE A 281 -6.45 8.33 6.83
N PHE A 282 -7.00 9.56 6.89
CA PHE A 282 -7.12 10.43 5.72
C PHE A 282 -5.75 10.82 5.13
N LYS A 283 -4.75 11.09 5.98
CA LYS A 283 -3.38 11.37 5.53
C LYS A 283 -2.78 10.15 4.80
N ALA A 284 -2.96 8.96 5.33
CA ALA A 284 -2.50 7.73 4.69
C ALA A 284 -3.23 7.51 3.34
N ALA A 285 -4.55 7.70 3.30
CA ALA A 285 -5.34 7.62 2.08
C ALA A 285 -4.85 8.60 1.00
N TYR A 286 -4.59 9.85 1.37
CA TYR A 286 -4.08 10.87 0.46
C TYR A 286 -2.71 10.48 -0.13
N ILE A 287 -1.79 10.00 0.70
CA ILE A 287 -0.47 9.52 0.25
C ILE A 287 -0.62 8.32 -0.70
N GLN A 288 -1.52 7.38 -0.39
CA GLN A 288 -1.78 6.21 -1.24
C GLN A 288 -2.34 6.60 -2.60
N VAL A 289 -3.26 7.58 -2.66
CA VAL A 289 -3.80 8.09 -3.93
C VAL A 289 -2.71 8.73 -4.79
N ILE A 290 -1.84 9.54 -4.19
CA ILE A 290 -0.71 10.13 -4.91
C ILE A 290 0.23 9.04 -5.45
N ALA A 291 0.59 8.07 -4.61
CA ALA A 291 1.44 6.95 -5.01
C ALA A 291 0.82 6.14 -6.16
N LEU A 292 -0.49 5.89 -6.11
CA LEU A 292 -1.23 5.22 -7.17
C LEU A 292 -1.16 5.99 -8.49
N ILE A 293 -1.37 7.31 -8.48
CA ILE A 293 -1.29 8.16 -9.67
C ILE A 293 0.13 8.11 -10.28
N ILE A 294 1.16 8.19 -9.44
CA ILE A 294 2.56 8.09 -9.87
C ILE A 294 2.83 6.72 -10.51
N MET A 295 2.41 5.63 -9.87
CA MET A 295 2.61 4.27 -10.37
C MET A 295 1.88 4.03 -11.70
N ILE A 296 0.65 4.52 -11.84
CA ILE A 296 -0.11 4.47 -13.10
C ILE A 296 0.64 5.25 -14.20
N SER A 297 1.13 6.45 -13.89
CA SER A 297 1.86 7.28 -14.85
C SER A 297 3.15 6.58 -15.35
N ILE A 298 3.92 6.01 -14.42
CA ILE A 298 5.11 5.23 -14.75
C ILE A 298 4.75 3.99 -15.58
N SER A 299 3.69 3.27 -15.23
CA SER A 299 3.20 2.10 -15.98
C SER A 299 2.86 2.46 -17.43
N ILE A 300 2.13 3.55 -17.64
CA ILE A 300 1.76 4.02 -18.98
C ILE A 300 3.00 4.30 -19.83
N ILE A 301 3.97 5.01 -19.28
CA ILE A 301 5.20 5.36 -19.97
C ILE A 301 6.02 4.10 -20.29
N LEU A 302 6.24 3.24 -19.32
CA LEU A 302 7.01 2.00 -19.50
C LEU A 302 6.37 1.07 -20.52
N LEU A 303 5.07 0.81 -20.41
CA LEU A 303 4.36 -0.05 -21.37
C LEU A 303 4.36 0.51 -22.77
N TYR A 304 4.21 1.83 -22.93
CA TYR A 304 4.34 2.47 -24.25
C TYR A 304 5.74 2.26 -24.85
N PHE A 305 6.80 2.44 -24.09
CA PHE A 305 8.17 2.22 -24.55
C PHE A 305 8.43 0.75 -24.90
N ILE A 306 8.00 -0.18 -24.02
CA ILE A 306 8.16 -1.63 -24.22
C ILE A 306 7.42 -2.05 -25.51
N VAL A 307 6.14 -1.75 -25.63
CA VAL A 307 5.33 -2.11 -26.80
C VAL A 307 5.88 -1.48 -28.07
N SER A 308 6.30 -0.21 -28.01
CA SER A 308 6.88 0.48 -29.15
C SER A 308 8.20 -0.15 -29.61
N LYS A 309 9.08 -0.51 -28.68
CA LYS A 309 10.37 -1.16 -28.95
C LYS A 309 10.19 -2.56 -29.53
N TYR A 310 9.41 -3.40 -28.89
CA TYR A 310 9.26 -4.81 -29.29
C TYR A 310 8.41 -4.97 -30.56
N LEU A 311 7.49 -4.06 -30.86
CA LEU A 311 6.70 -4.13 -32.10
C LEU A 311 7.28 -3.26 -33.25
N SER A 312 8.44 -2.62 -33.06
CA SER A 312 9.06 -1.84 -34.16
C SER A 312 9.49 -2.70 -35.35
N PRO A 313 10.01 -3.95 -35.19
CA PRO A 313 10.39 -4.80 -36.32
C PRO A 313 9.26 -5.12 -37.27
N LEU A 314 8.04 -5.20 -36.77
CA LEU A 314 6.85 -5.50 -37.58
C LEU A 314 6.61 -4.47 -38.69
N ALA A 315 7.01 -3.19 -38.44
CA ALA A 315 6.93 -2.13 -39.45
C ALA A 315 7.89 -2.36 -40.61
N ALA A 316 9.12 -2.76 -40.26
CA ALA A 316 10.13 -3.06 -41.28
C ALA A 316 9.73 -4.26 -42.14
N ILE A 317 9.19 -5.32 -41.51
CA ILE A 317 8.68 -6.48 -42.22
C ILE A 317 7.52 -6.09 -43.16
N GLN A 318 6.54 -5.32 -42.67
CA GLN A 318 5.42 -4.86 -43.47
C GLN A 318 5.89 -4.05 -44.70
N THR A 319 6.81 -3.08 -44.51
CA THR A 319 7.35 -2.26 -45.59
C THR A 319 8.15 -3.09 -46.58
N GLY A 320 8.99 -4.03 -46.08
CA GLY A 320 9.75 -4.91 -46.93
C GLY A 320 8.88 -5.86 -47.76
N LEU A 321 7.84 -6.43 -47.17
CA LEU A 321 6.85 -7.24 -47.91
C LEU A 321 6.11 -6.43 -48.95
N THR A 322 5.71 -5.20 -48.65
CA THR A 322 5.06 -4.32 -49.65
C THR A 322 6.00 -4.04 -50.83
N SER A 323 7.27 -3.70 -50.56
CA SER A 323 8.29 -3.52 -51.57
C SER A 323 8.51 -4.76 -52.43
N PHE A 324 8.52 -5.94 -51.79
CA PHE A 324 8.64 -7.22 -52.50
C PHE A 324 7.44 -7.50 -53.39
N PHE A 325 6.21 -7.27 -52.92
CA PHE A 325 5.01 -7.41 -53.75
C PHE A 325 4.97 -6.41 -54.92
N ASP A 326 5.43 -5.19 -54.72
CA ASP A 326 5.54 -4.23 -55.83
C ASP A 326 6.59 -4.66 -56.84
N PHE A 327 7.68 -5.28 -56.43
CA PHE A 327 8.69 -5.88 -57.31
C PHE A 327 8.14 -7.04 -58.13
N ILE A 328 7.48 -8.02 -57.53
CA ILE A 328 6.92 -9.17 -58.28
C ILE A 328 5.76 -8.78 -59.21
N ASN A 329 5.06 -7.68 -58.87
CA ASN A 329 4.00 -7.13 -59.73
C ASN A 329 4.53 -6.14 -60.81
N TYR A 330 5.87 -6.08 -61.01
CA TYR A 330 6.53 -5.22 -61.97
C TYR A 330 6.30 -3.70 -61.81
N LYS A 331 5.85 -3.27 -60.60
CA LYS A 331 5.72 -1.84 -60.30
C LYS A 331 7.08 -1.19 -59.99
N THR A 332 8.03 -1.95 -59.51
CA THR A 332 9.40 -1.51 -59.23
C THR A 332 10.40 -2.46 -59.89
N LYS A 333 11.57 -1.92 -60.26
CA LYS A 333 12.68 -2.72 -60.85
C LYS A 333 13.62 -3.32 -59.81
N ASN A 334 13.57 -2.81 -58.55
CA ASN A 334 14.50 -3.22 -57.51
C ASN A 334 13.72 -3.58 -56.26
N VAL A 335 14.22 -4.57 -55.56
CA VAL A 335 13.75 -4.99 -54.22
C VAL A 335 14.95 -5.05 -53.27
N SER A 336 14.78 -4.51 -52.08
CA SER A 336 15.75 -4.61 -50.96
C SER A 336 15.32 -5.68 -49.98
N THR A 337 16.29 -6.23 -49.26
CA THR A 337 16.06 -7.13 -48.12
C THR A 337 15.52 -6.37 -46.91
N ILE A 338 14.80 -7.06 -46.06
CA ILE A 338 14.27 -6.53 -44.81
C ILE A 338 15.40 -6.44 -43.80
N GLU A 339 15.73 -5.26 -43.29
CA GLU A 339 16.74 -5.04 -42.27
C GLU A 339 16.11 -5.10 -40.87
N VAL A 340 16.01 -6.30 -40.28
CA VAL A 340 15.64 -6.52 -38.89
C VAL A 340 16.80 -7.20 -38.19
N LYS A 341 17.50 -6.44 -37.34
CA LYS A 341 18.60 -6.96 -36.49
C LYS A 341 18.01 -7.43 -35.17
N SER A 342 17.38 -8.60 -35.14
CA SER A 342 16.85 -9.22 -33.92
C SER A 342 17.12 -10.72 -33.99
N ASN A 343 17.35 -11.33 -32.83
CA ASN A 343 17.55 -12.79 -32.71
C ASN A 343 16.25 -13.50 -32.23
N ASP A 344 15.15 -12.81 -32.24
CA ASP A 344 13.82 -13.31 -31.90
C ASP A 344 13.04 -13.82 -33.11
N GLU A 345 11.75 -14.08 -32.96
CA GLU A 345 10.83 -14.55 -34.00
C GLU A 345 10.77 -13.57 -35.16
N PHE A 346 10.90 -12.26 -34.92
CA PHE A 346 10.89 -11.26 -35.99
C PHE A 346 12.16 -11.35 -36.85
N GLY A 347 13.30 -11.64 -36.24
CA GLY A 347 14.55 -11.88 -36.96
C GLY A 347 14.47 -13.13 -37.83
N GLN A 348 13.91 -14.24 -37.28
CA GLN A 348 13.71 -15.48 -38.02
C GLN A 348 12.75 -15.28 -39.22
N ILE A 349 11.63 -14.61 -39.01
CA ILE A 349 10.67 -14.27 -40.06
C ILE A 349 11.33 -13.41 -41.16
N SER A 350 12.09 -12.40 -40.74
CA SER A 350 12.78 -11.51 -41.68
C SER A 350 13.80 -12.26 -42.53
N ASN A 351 14.57 -13.17 -41.92
CA ASN A 351 15.54 -14.01 -42.63
C ASN A 351 14.84 -14.94 -43.66
N ALA A 352 13.78 -15.63 -43.23
CA ALA A 352 13.02 -16.52 -44.13
C ALA A 352 12.39 -15.75 -45.29
N ILE A 353 11.88 -14.53 -45.07
CA ILE A 353 11.37 -13.65 -46.13
C ILE A 353 12.51 -13.21 -47.05
N ASN A 354 13.65 -12.80 -46.52
CA ASN A 354 14.82 -12.36 -47.28
C ASN A 354 15.35 -13.47 -48.20
N GLU A 355 15.44 -14.70 -47.71
CA GLU A 355 15.81 -15.85 -48.53
C GLU A 355 14.86 -16.02 -49.74
N ASN A 356 13.55 -15.90 -49.50
CA ASN A 356 12.53 -15.98 -50.56
C ASN A 356 12.64 -14.77 -51.52
N ILE A 357 12.87 -13.55 -51.03
CA ILE A 357 13.10 -12.35 -51.86
C ILE A 357 14.28 -12.57 -52.80
N LEU A 358 15.41 -13.02 -52.28
CA LEU A 358 16.64 -13.25 -53.02
C LEU A 358 16.50 -14.39 -54.02
N ALA A 359 15.82 -15.47 -53.64
CA ALA A 359 15.53 -16.60 -54.53
C ALA A 359 14.60 -16.19 -55.69
N THR A 360 13.56 -15.42 -55.38
CA THR A 360 12.62 -14.91 -56.38
C THR A 360 13.29 -13.92 -57.32
N LYS A 361 14.10 -12.97 -56.79
CA LYS A 361 14.88 -12.02 -57.61
C LYS A 361 15.78 -12.75 -58.58
N ARG A 362 16.58 -13.71 -58.13
CA ARG A 362 17.45 -14.54 -58.98
C ARG A 362 16.66 -15.29 -60.04
N GLY A 363 15.52 -15.89 -59.66
CA GLY A 363 14.66 -16.59 -60.62
C GLY A 363 14.11 -15.66 -61.71
N LEU A 364 13.62 -14.46 -61.35
CA LEU A 364 13.15 -13.48 -62.30
C LEU A 364 14.28 -12.93 -63.22
N GLU A 365 15.50 -12.78 -62.69
CA GLU A 365 16.68 -12.39 -63.50
C GLU A 365 17.02 -13.48 -64.53
N GLN A 366 16.99 -14.78 -64.14
CA GLN A 366 17.17 -15.90 -65.06
C GLN A 366 16.07 -15.99 -66.14
N ASP A 367 14.83 -15.76 -65.73
CA ASP A 367 13.69 -15.75 -66.67
C ASP A 367 13.78 -14.60 -67.65
N ASN A 368 14.15 -13.39 -67.20
CA ASN A 368 14.37 -12.21 -68.03
C ASN A 368 15.54 -12.44 -69.01
N GLN A 369 16.63 -13.04 -68.56
CA GLN A 369 17.77 -13.38 -69.42
C GLN A 369 17.37 -14.35 -70.52
N ALA A 370 16.57 -15.37 -70.20
CA ALA A 370 16.08 -16.33 -71.19
C ALA A 370 15.13 -15.69 -72.20
N VAL A 371 14.26 -14.79 -71.77
CA VAL A 371 13.41 -14.00 -72.67
C VAL A 371 14.25 -13.10 -73.61
N LYS A 372 15.25 -12.41 -73.06
CA LYS A 372 16.14 -11.55 -73.83
C LYS A 372 16.93 -12.34 -74.85
N GLU A 373 17.50 -13.49 -74.45
CA GLU A 373 18.23 -14.38 -75.37
C GLU A 373 17.31 -14.96 -76.45
N SER A 374 16.06 -15.29 -76.07
CA SER A 374 15.05 -15.75 -77.04
C SER A 374 14.78 -14.69 -78.11
N VAL A 375 14.62 -13.42 -77.75
CA VAL A 375 14.42 -12.29 -78.69
C VAL A 375 15.66 -12.13 -79.54
N GLN A 376 16.86 -12.21 -78.98
CA GLN A 376 18.12 -12.11 -79.70
C GLN A 376 18.28 -13.27 -80.70
N THR A 377 17.96 -14.50 -80.30
CA THR A 377 18.01 -15.70 -81.11
C THR A 377 17.05 -15.58 -82.34
N VAL A 378 15.84 -15.11 -82.09
CA VAL A 378 14.86 -14.87 -83.20
C VAL A 378 15.41 -13.83 -84.15
N SER A 379 16.00 -12.69 -83.68
CA SER A 379 16.59 -11.72 -84.53
C SER A 379 17.75 -12.24 -85.39
N VAL A 380 18.60 -13.12 -84.87
CA VAL A 380 19.66 -13.81 -85.62
C VAL A 380 19.08 -14.74 -86.68
N VAL A 381 17.99 -15.41 -86.33
CA VAL A 381 17.28 -16.27 -87.29
C VAL A 381 16.59 -15.47 -88.41
N GLU A 382 15.98 -14.32 -88.05
CA GLU A 382 15.44 -13.36 -89.08
C GLU A 382 16.53 -12.84 -89.97
N GLY A 383 17.75 -12.66 -89.49
CA GLY A 383 18.93 -12.34 -90.26
C GLY A 383 19.44 -13.45 -91.16
N GLY A 384 18.83 -14.63 -91.17
CA GLY A 384 19.14 -15.74 -92.06
C GLY A 384 19.94 -16.89 -91.45
N ASN A 385 20.49 -16.74 -90.20
CA ASN A 385 21.25 -17.76 -89.53
C ASN A 385 20.34 -18.70 -88.75
N LEU A 386 20.15 -19.89 -89.23
CA LEU A 386 19.27 -20.91 -88.62
C LEU A 386 20.02 -21.81 -87.56
N THR A 387 21.31 -21.56 -87.32
CA THR A 387 22.08 -22.35 -86.29
C THR A 387 21.93 -21.82 -84.88
N ALA A 388 21.42 -20.61 -84.69
CA ALA A 388 21.25 -19.99 -83.40
C ALA A 388 20.32 -20.82 -82.51
N ARG A 389 20.65 -20.94 -81.18
CA ARG A 389 19.84 -21.64 -80.21
C ARG A 389 19.81 -20.81 -78.92
N ILE A 390 18.69 -21.00 -78.19
CA ILE A 390 18.48 -20.41 -76.87
C ILE A 390 19.18 -21.32 -75.85
N THR A 391 20.19 -20.83 -75.18
CA THR A 391 21.00 -21.59 -74.18
C THR A 391 20.64 -21.25 -72.75
N ALA A 392 20.09 -20.07 -72.51
CA ALA A 392 19.68 -19.62 -71.15
C ALA A 392 18.76 -20.62 -70.44
N ASN A 393 18.94 -20.75 -69.12
CA ASN A 393 18.16 -21.66 -68.29
C ASN A 393 17.19 -20.84 -67.41
N PRO A 394 15.95 -20.58 -67.85
CA PRO A 394 14.94 -19.94 -67.05
C PRO A 394 14.49 -20.82 -65.90
N ARG A 395 14.00 -20.20 -64.82
CA ARG A 395 13.43 -20.90 -63.64
C ARG A 395 11.95 -21.26 -63.89
N ASN A 396 11.25 -20.42 -64.64
CA ASN A 396 9.85 -20.62 -64.89
C ASN A 396 9.64 -21.85 -65.82
N PRO A 397 8.88 -22.89 -65.40
CA PRO A 397 8.65 -24.10 -66.22
C PRO A 397 8.07 -23.81 -67.58
N GLN A 398 7.21 -22.79 -67.71
CA GLN A 398 6.62 -22.38 -68.98
C GLN A 398 7.65 -21.79 -69.95
N LEU A 399 8.65 -21.03 -69.40
CA LEU A 399 9.76 -20.54 -70.23
C LEU A 399 10.73 -21.65 -70.63
N ILE A 400 10.94 -22.65 -69.73
CA ILE A 400 11.72 -23.87 -70.07
C ILE A 400 11.04 -24.56 -71.25
N GLU A 401 9.74 -24.77 -71.18
CA GLU A 401 8.96 -25.41 -72.25
C GLU A 401 9.02 -24.61 -73.54
N LEU A 402 8.81 -23.27 -73.45
CA LEU A 402 8.90 -22.37 -74.62
C LEU A 402 10.27 -22.44 -75.29
N LYS A 403 11.36 -22.37 -74.50
CA LYS A 403 12.74 -22.54 -75.00
C LYS A 403 12.89 -23.86 -75.75
N ASN A 404 12.43 -24.95 -75.16
CA ASN A 404 12.54 -26.28 -75.76
C ASN A 404 11.73 -26.38 -77.07
N VAL A 405 10.53 -25.83 -77.11
CA VAL A 405 9.69 -25.80 -78.32
C VAL A 405 10.37 -24.92 -79.42
N LEU A 406 10.87 -23.74 -79.06
CA LEU A 406 11.56 -22.86 -80.02
C LEU A 406 12.83 -23.50 -80.57
N ASN A 407 13.68 -24.12 -79.72
CA ASN A 407 14.88 -24.82 -80.19
C ASN A 407 14.53 -26.00 -81.12
N ARG A 408 13.48 -26.82 -80.80
CA ARG A 408 13.01 -27.86 -81.69
C ARG A 408 12.50 -27.31 -83.04
N LEU A 409 11.83 -26.16 -83.04
CA LEU A 409 11.41 -25.51 -84.27
C LEU A 409 12.63 -25.12 -85.07
N LEU A 410 13.65 -24.51 -84.42
CA LEU A 410 14.90 -24.11 -85.08
C LEU A 410 15.65 -25.35 -85.68
N ASP A 411 15.69 -26.48 -84.89
CA ASP A 411 16.25 -27.72 -85.42
C ASP A 411 15.55 -28.23 -86.63
N ALA A 412 14.19 -28.17 -86.66
CA ALA A 412 13.39 -28.57 -87.83
C ALA A 412 13.60 -27.63 -88.98
N LEU A 413 13.71 -26.31 -88.72
CA LEU A 413 14.00 -25.34 -89.78
C LEU A 413 15.39 -25.54 -90.43
N GLN A 414 16.41 -25.73 -89.59
CA GLN A 414 17.79 -26.00 -90.00
C GLN A 414 17.87 -27.27 -90.85
N ALA A 415 17.23 -28.37 -90.40
CA ALA A 415 17.22 -29.63 -91.10
C ALA A 415 16.45 -29.58 -92.42
N ARG A 416 15.40 -28.80 -92.52
CA ARG A 416 14.60 -28.70 -93.73
C ARG A 416 15.10 -27.62 -94.74
N VAL A 417 15.55 -26.46 -94.21
CA VAL A 417 16.00 -25.33 -95.05
C VAL A 417 17.51 -25.37 -95.29
N GLY A 418 18.26 -25.34 -94.15
CA GLY A 418 19.70 -25.23 -94.18
C GLY A 418 20.23 -24.36 -93.01
N SER A 419 21.53 -24.15 -92.94
CA SER A 419 22.16 -23.41 -91.89
C SER A 419 22.15 -21.89 -92.11
N ASP A 420 22.21 -21.42 -93.33
CA ASP A 420 22.19 -20.03 -93.66
C ASP A 420 21.30 -19.70 -94.92
N MET A 421 20.19 -19.03 -94.66
CA MET A 421 19.27 -18.59 -95.74
C MET A 421 19.87 -17.59 -96.71
N ASN A 422 20.88 -16.83 -96.26
CA ASN A 422 21.57 -15.85 -97.10
C ASN A 422 22.45 -16.57 -98.13
N GLU A 423 23.07 -17.64 -97.77
CA GLU A 423 23.83 -18.49 -98.67
C GLU A 423 22.95 -19.08 -99.73
N ILE A 424 21.80 -19.62 -99.33
CA ILE A 424 20.79 -20.10 -100.33
C ILE A 424 20.35 -18.95 -101.28
N GLN A 425 20.07 -17.78 -100.69
CA GLN A 425 19.68 -16.62 -101.49
C GLN A 425 20.81 -16.19 -102.41
N ARG A 426 22.10 -16.22 -101.97
CA ARG A 426 23.26 -15.89 -102.80
C ARG A 426 23.32 -16.88 -104.00
N VAL A 427 23.18 -18.17 -103.76
CA VAL A 427 23.20 -19.21 -104.84
C VAL A 427 22.04 -19.01 -105.76
N PHE A 428 20.82 -18.75 -105.35
CA PHE A 428 19.67 -18.45 -106.22
C PHE A 428 19.89 -17.21 -107.02
N ASN A 429 20.53 -16.15 -106.52
CA ASN A 429 20.87 -14.95 -107.27
C ASN A 429 21.90 -15.26 -108.34
N SER A 430 22.87 -16.14 -108.07
CA SER A 430 23.82 -16.60 -109.07
C SER A 430 23.09 -17.37 -110.20
N TYR A 431 22.21 -18.31 -109.83
CA TYR A 431 21.40 -19.08 -110.82
C TYR A 431 20.52 -18.15 -111.67
N LYS A 432 19.96 -17.09 -111.08
CA LYS A 432 19.22 -16.09 -111.82
C LYS A 432 20.06 -15.34 -112.83
N SER A 433 21.36 -15.27 -112.61
CA SER A 433 22.37 -14.71 -113.56
C SER A 433 22.93 -15.73 -114.54
N LEU A 434 22.36 -16.93 -114.56
CA LEU A 434 22.74 -18.06 -115.39
C LEU A 434 24.11 -18.73 -115.01
N ASP A 435 24.61 -18.38 -113.82
CA ASP A 435 25.77 -19.06 -113.25
C ASP A 435 25.35 -20.17 -112.32
N PHE A 436 25.31 -21.38 -112.80
CA PHE A 436 24.92 -22.57 -112.06
C PHE A 436 26.10 -23.32 -111.38
N THR A 437 27.33 -22.73 -111.49
CA THR A 437 28.54 -23.28 -110.86
C THR A 437 28.66 -22.97 -109.35
N THR A 438 27.85 -22.02 -108.88
CA THR A 438 27.81 -21.55 -107.51
C THR A 438 27.03 -22.55 -106.62
N GLU A 439 27.66 -22.98 -105.56
CA GLU A 439 27.06 -23.96 -104.63
C GLU A 439 26.90 -23.36 -103.21
N VAL A 440 25.94 -23.84 -102.43
CA VAL A 440 25.89 -23.66 -100.99
C VAL A 440 26.93 -24.56 -100.32
N LYS A 441 27.88 -23.94 -99.59
CA LYS A 441 28.94 -24.70 -98.86
C LYS A 441 28.37 -25.42 -97.71
N ASP A 442 28.87 -26.65 -97.41
CA ASP A 442 28.46 -27.46 -96.28
C ASP A 442 26.95 -27.72 -96.19
N ALA A 443 26.28 -27.80 -97.35
CA ALA A 443 24.86 -27.99 -97.49
C ALA A 443 24.34 -29.26 -96.70
N ASN A 444 23.59 -29.05 -95.61
CA ASN A 444 23.02 -30.09 -94.80
C ASN A 444 21.47 -30.08 -94.79
N GLY A 445 20.86 -28.95 -95.05
CA GLY A 445 19.40 -28.85 -95.06
C GLY A 445 18.82 -29.33 -96.39
N ALA A 446 17.62 -29.80 -96.39
CA ALA A 446 16.99 -30.34 -97.61
C ALA A 446 16.93 -29.33 -98.74
N VAL A 447 16.62 -28.02 -98.43
CA VAL A 447 16.63 -26.96 -99.54
C VAL A 447 18.03 -26.69 -99.97
N GLU A 448 19.03 -26.60 -99.14
CA GLU A 448 20.47 -26.42 -99.48
C GLU A 448 20.94 -27.53 -100.44
N VAL A 449 20.69 -28.77 -100.05
CA VAL A 449 21.10 -29.94 -100.84
C VAL A 449 20.35 -29.98 -102.19
N THR A 450 19.05 -29.70 -102.18
CA THR A 450 18.28 -29.67 -103.43
C THR A 450 18.67 -28.53 -104.34
N THR A 451 19.07 -27.36 -103.72
CA THR A 451 19.58 -26.21 -104.49
C THR A 451 20.90 -26.60 -105.24
N ASN A 452 21.83 -27.23 -104.53
CA ASN A 452 23.06 -27.70 -105.17
C ASN A 452 22.82 -28.76 -106.21
N ALA A 453 21.95 -29.71 -105.98
CA ALA A 453 21.57 -30.73 -106.93
C ALA A 453 20.93 -30.13 -108.19
N LEU A 454 20.05 -29.12 -108.05
CA LEU A 454 19.47 -28.38 -109.18
C LEU A 454 20.55 -27.71 -110.00
N GLY A 455 21.54 -27.07 -109.40
CA GLY A 455 22.68 -26.47 -110.12
C GLY A 455 23.47 -27.45 -110.94
N GLN A 456 23.75 -28.62 -110.36
CA GLN A 456 24.47 -29.70 -110.95
C GLN A 456 23.70 -30.40 -112.12
N GLU A 457 22.35 -30.45 -112.05
CA GLU A 457 21.55 -30.98 -113.08
C GLU A 457 21.39 -30.01 -114.29
N ILE A 458 21.65 -28.73 -114.12
CA ILE A 458 21.52 -27.73 -115.25
C ILE A 458 22.86 -27.51 -116.00
N ILE A 459 24.00 -27.77 -115.38
CA ILE A 459 25.29 -27.73 -116.00
C ILE A 459 25.47 -28.88 -116.92
#